data_502805c112cabedeea29042a384f706a
#
_entry.id   502805c112cabedeea29042a384f706a
#
_cell.length_a   1.000
_cell.length_b   1.000
_cell.length_c   1.000
_cell.angle_alpha   90.00
_cell.angle_beta   90.00
_cell.angle_gamma   90.00
#
_symmetry.space_group_name_H-M   'P 1'
#
loop_
_entity.id
_entity.type
_entity.pdbx_description
1 polymer ?
#
loop_
_entity_poly.entity_id
_entity_poly.type
_entity_poly.pdbx_seq_one_letter_code
_entity_poly.pdbx_strand_id
1 'polypeptide(L)'
;ILMHNFPEDTYDSRARARSLEYIEQNYNEKEICPYAFMVYGVGDGGAGPGEEHIERLTRIRNIDGLPHVDFSRVDKFFTHADAFRESLPIISGELYFEAHQGCFTSESATKAHNRIMENKLHDA
;
A
#
# COMPACT_ATOMS: atom_id res chain seq x y z
N ILE A 1 0.53 13.47 -10.17
CA ILE A 1 0.75 12.53 -9.04
C ILE A 1 0.81 11.15 -9.63
N LEU A 2 1.87 10.40 -9.34
CA LEU A 2 1.97 8.99 -9.66
C LEU A 2 1.24 8.18 -8.60
N MET A 3 0.48 7.20 -9.04
CA MET A 3 -0.26 6.30 -8.17
C MET A 3 0.01 4.86 -8.57
N HIS A 4 -0.09 3.97 -7.64
CA HIS A 4 0.09 2.56 -7.86
C HIS A 4 -0.96 1.77 -7.09
N ASN A 5 -1.59 0.82 -7.75
CA ASN A 5 -2.42 -0.18 -7.08
C ASN A 5 -1.53 -1.23 -6.42
N PHE A 6 -2.02 -1.85 -5.38
CA PHE A 6 -1.35 -3.00 -4.79
C PHE A 6 -1.67 -4.24 -5.63
N PRO A 7 -0.72 -4.72 -6.45
CA PRO A 7 -1.00 -5.82 -7.37
C PRO A 7 -1.31 -7.15 -6.67
N GLU A 8 -1.02 -7.26 -5.38
CA GLU A 8 -1.43 -8.39 -4.53
C GLU A 8 -2.82 -8.21 -3.91
N ASP A 9 -3.52 -7.11 -4.22
CA ASP A 9 -4.82 -6.76 -3.66
C ASP A 9 -4.80 -6.60 -2.12
N THR A 10 -3.64 -6.27 -1.57
CA THR A 10 -3.44 -5.99 -0.15
C THR A 10 -2.25 -5.05 0.07
N TYR A 11 -2.27 -4.32 1.19
CA TYR A 11 -1.18 -3.47 1.65
C TYR A 11 -0.36 -4.10 2.79
N ASP A 12 -0.69 -5.33 3.18
CA ASP A 12 -0.08 -6.07 4.27
C ASP A 12 0.35 -7.48 3.85
N SER A 13 1.02 -7.57 2.71
CA SER A 13 1.50 -8.83 2.15
C SER A 13 2.18 -9.72 3.19
N ARG A 14 1.91 -11.00 3.13
CA ARG A 14 2.59 -12.02 3.93
C ARG A 14 3.97 -12.38 3.38
N ALA A 15 4.39 -11.75 2.29
CA ALA A 15 5.70 -11.92 1.67
C ALA A 15 6.02 -13.40 1.34
N ARG A 16 5.10 -14.09 0.68
CA ARG A 16 5.25 -15.50 0.27
C ARG A 16 5.53 -15.61 -1.23
N ALA A 17 6.08 -16.74 -1.69
CA ALA A 17 6.25 -17.00 -3.12
C ALA A 17 4.93 -16.87 -3.89
N ARG A 18 3.81 -17.31 -3.30
CA ARG A 18 2.47 -17.12 -3.86
C ARG A 18 2.09 -15.65 -4.08
N SER A 19 2.59 -14.75 -3.23
CA SER A 19 2.39 -13.31 -3.41
C SER A 19 3.04 -12.82 -4.70
N LEU A 20 4.24 -13.30 -5.01
CA LEU A 20 4.94 -12.96 -6.26
C LEU A 20 4.24 -13.54 -7.49
N GLU A 21 3.78 -14.78 -7.38
CA GLU A 21 2.99 -15.44 -8.44
C GLU A 21 1.71 -14.65 -8.73
N TYR A 22 1.00 -14.23 -7.68
CA TYR A 22 -0.21 -13.43 -7.81
C TYR A 22 0.07 -12.05 -8.45
N ILE A 23 1.16 -11.38 -8.04
CA ILE A 23 1.60 -10.12 -8.64
C ILE A 23 1.91 -10.30 -10.12
N GLU A 24 2.68 -11.35 -10.48
CA GLU A 24 3.00 -11.63 -11.88
C GLU A 24 1.77 -11.84 -12.75
N GLN A 25 0.74 -12.48 -12.21
CA GLN A 25 -0.51 -12.74 -12.93
C GLN A 25 -1.41 -11.50 -13.03
N ASN A 26 -1.45 -10.65 -12.01
CA ASN A 26 -2.46 -9.60 -11.85
C ASN A 26 -1.93 -8.17 -12.03
N TYR A 27 -0.63 -7.96 -12.19
CA TYR A 27 -0.09 -6.64 -12.44
C TYR A 27 -0.39 -6.20 -13.88
N ASN A 28 -1.32 -5.26 -14.04
CA ASN A 28 -1.85 -4.86 -15.35
C ASN A 28 -0.90 -3.99 -16.16
N GLU A 29 -0.06 -3.20 -15.51
CA GLU A 29 0.85 -2.25 -16.17
C GLU A 29 2.24 -2.82 -16.46
N LYS A 30 2.46 -4.13 -16.35
CA LYS A 30 3.79 -4.76 -16.51
C LYS A 30 4.44 -4.51 -17.87
N GLU A 31 3.63 -4.34 -18.94
CA GLU A 31 4.10 -3.99 -20.26
C GLU A 31 4.56 -2.53 -20.41
N ILE A 32 4.12 -1.67 -19.49
CA ILE A 32 4.45 -0.25 -19.48
C ILE A 32 5.54 0.03 -18.46
N CYS A 33 5.35 -0.43 -17.23
CA CYS A 33 6.27 -0.22 -16.12
C CYS A 33 6.61 -1.57 -15.48
N PRO A 34 7.85 -2.06 -15.61
CA PRO A 34 8.24 -3.40 -15.14
C PRO A 34 8.43 -3.48 -13.60
N TYR A 35 8.01 -2.47 -12.88
CA TYR A 35 8.14 -2.39 -11.43
C TYR A 35 6.79 -2.50 -10.76
N ALA A 36 6.62 -3.49 -9.90
CA ALA A 36 5.46 -3.63 -9.02
C ALA A 36 5.84 -3.31 -7.57
N PHE A 37 4.94 -2.71 -6.83
CA PHE A 37 5.16 -2.30 -5.45
C PHE A 37 4.39 -3.23 -4.50
N MET A 38 5.12 -4.07 -3.75
CA MET A 38 4.56 -4.95 -2.74
C MET A 38 4.80 -4.37 -1.36
N VAL A 39 3.73 -3.96 -0.70
CA VAL A 39 3.76 -3.50 0.70
C VAL A 39 3.56 -4.70 1.63
N TYR A 40 4.40 -4.85 2.63
CA TYR A 40 4.38 -5.98 3.55
C TYR A 40 4.53 -5.55 5.00
N GLY A 41 3.99 -6.35 5.91
CA GLY A 41 4.00 -6.07 7.34
C GLY A 41 2.70 -6.45 8.01
N VAL A 42 2.35 -5.72 9.07
CA VAL A 42 1.09 -5.89 9.80
C VAL A 42 0.19 -4.70 9.51
N GLY A 43 -0.85 -4.90 8.71
CA GLY A 43 -1.77 -3.87 8.23
C GLY A 43 -2.36 -2.98 9.32
N ASP A 44 -3.65 -3.08 9.57
CA ASP A 44 -4.35 -2.26 10.59
C ASP A 44 -3.84 -2.47 12.03
N GLY A 45 -3.02 -3.50 12.25
CA GLY A 45 -2.34 -3.72 13.54
C GLY A 45 -1.26 -2.71 13.87
N GLY A 46 -0.83 -1.89 12.90
CA GLY A 46 0.11 -0.80 13.09
C GLY A 46 1.54 -1.23 13.43
N ALA A 47 1.90 -2.49 13.23
CA ALA A 47 3.26 -2.98 13.42
C ALA A 47 4.00 -3.07 12.08
N GLY A 48 5.32 -2.90 12.13
CA GLY A 48 6.18 -3.13 10.97
C GLY A 48 6.33 -4.61 10.63
N PRO A 49 7.12 -4.93 9.60
CA PRO A 49 7.40 -6.32 9.24
C PRO A 49 8.17 -7.03 10.36
N GLY A 50 7.73 -8.24 10.70
CA GLY A 50 8.45 -9.12 11.60
C GLY A 50 9.59 -9.86 10.90
N GLU A 51 10.42 -10.54 11.69
CA GLU A 51 11.55 -11.34 11.21
C GLU A 51 11.14 -12.32 10.10
N GLU A 52 10.00 -12.97 10.23
CA GLU A 52 9.49 -13.92 9.23
C GLU A 52 9.24 -13.31 7.85
N HIS A 53 8.82 -12.02 7.78
CA HIS A 53 8.63 -11.32 6.51
C HIS A 53 9.98 -11.12 5.82
N ILE A 54 10.98 -10.66 6.57
CA ILE A 54 12.33 -10.40 6.06
C ILE A 54 12.99 -11.70 5.60
N GLU A 55 12.87 -12.76 6.40
CA GLU A 55 13.42 -14.07 6.07
C GLU A 55 12.77 -14.64 4.80
N ARG A 56 11.45 -14.60 4.70
CA ARG A 56 10.73 -15.05 3.50
C ARG A 56 11.18 -14.28 2.27
N LEU A 57 11.18 -12.96 2.31
CA LEU A 57 11.60 -12.11 1.18
C LEU A 57 13.05 -12.39 0.77
N THR A 58 13.94 -12.59 1.72
CA THR A 58 15.33 -12.96 1.45
C THR A 58 15.43 -14.28 0.71
N ARG A 59 14.63 -15.28 1.09
CA ARG A 59 14.62 -16.62 0.47
C ARG A 59 13.98 -16.63 -0.92
N ILE A 60 12.94 -15.83 -1.12
CA ILE A 60 12.20 -15.76 -2.41
C ILE A 60 12.72 -14.68 -3.35
N ARG A 61 13.79 -14.00 -3.00
CA ARG A 61 14.33 -12.85 -3.71
C ARG A 61 14.57 -13.10 -5.20
N ASN A 62 15.00 -14.31 -5.54
CA ASN A 62 15.34 -14.67 -6.90
C ASN A 62 14.95 -16.14 -7.17
N ILE A 63 13.68 -16.38 -7.35
CA ILE A 63 13.14 -17.69 -7.72
C ILE A 63 12.92 -17.71 -9.24
N ASP A 64 13.39 -18.77 -9.89
CA ASP A 64 13.20 -18.96 -11.32
C ASP A 64 11.70 -18.96 -11.68
N GLY A 65 11.33 -18.19 -12.70
CA GLY A 65 9.94 -18.03 -13.14
C GLY A 65 9.09 -17.07 -12.31
N LEU A 66 9.66 -16.39 -11.31
CA LEU A 66 8.95 -15.36 -10.52
C LEU A 66 9.67 -14.01 -10.61
N PRO A 67 8.96 -12.90 -10.35
CA PRO A 67 9.56 -11.58 -10.30
C PRO A 67 10.70 -11.49 -9.28
N HIS A 68 11.77 -10.81 -9.66
CA HIS A 68 12.85 -10.49 -8.73
C HIS A 68 12.39 -9.50 -7.66
N VAL A 69 12.78 -9.72 -6.41
CA VAL A 69 12.39 -8.89 -5.27
C VAL A 69 13.57 -8.12 -4.71
N ASP A 70 13.44 -6.82 -4.59
CA ASP A 70 14.35 -5.97 -3.86
C ASP A 70 13.67 -5.23 -2.71
N PHE A 71 14.35 -5.17 -1.56
CA PHE A 71 13.96 -4.30 -0.48
C PHE A 71 14.18 -2.85 -0.88
N SER A 72 13.14 -2.05 -0.77
CA SER A 72 13.21 -0.66 -1.21
C SER A 72 12.41 0.26 -0.30
N ARG A 73 12.46 1.54 -0.63
CA ARG A 73 11.65 2.59 -0.01
C ARG A 73 10.63 3.11 -1.01
N VAL A 74 9.53 3.63 -0.49
CA VAL A 74 8.44 4.20 -1.29
C VAL A 74 8.92 5.23 -2.29
N ASP A 75 9.76 6.16 -1.85
CA ASP A 75 10.32 7.24 -2.69
C ASP A 75 11.15 6.71 -3.85
N LYS A 76 11.93 5.65 -3.63
CA LYS A 76 12.72 5.01 -4.70
C LYS A 76 11.84 4.33 -5.72
N PHE A 77 10.80 3.62 -5.28
CA PHE A 77 9.83 3.01 -6.20
C PHE A 77 9.23 4.07 -7.13
N PHE A 78 8.70 5.16 -6.56
CA PHE A 78 8.12 6.21 -7.37
C PHE A 78 9.12 6.94 -8.26
N THR A 79 10.39 7.03 -7.87
CA THR A 79 11.45 7.54 -8.75
C THR A 79 11.63 6.66 -9.98
N HIS A 80 11.61 5.33 -9.82
CA HIS A 80 11.68 4.41 -10.96
C HIS A 80 10.42 4.47 -11.83
N ALA A 81 9.24 4.50 -11.21
CA ALA A 81 7.97 4.57 -11.92
C ALA A 81 7.80 5.88 -12.71
N ASP A 82 8.38 6.98 -12.23
CA ASP A 82 8.33 8.29 -12.88
C ASP A 82 8.95 8.30 -14.29
N ALA A 83 9.90 7.41 -14.56
CA ALA A 83 10.48 7.25 -15.89
C ALA A 83 9.45 6.79 -16.95
N PHE A 84 8.33 6.23 -16.52
CA PHE A 84 7.24 5.72 -17.38
C PHE A 84 6.01 6.62 -17.38
N ARG A 85 6.07 7.77 -16.71
CA ARG A 85 4.95 8.71 -16.48
C ARG A 85 4.12 9.00 -17.73
N GLU A 86 4.77 9.26 -18.84
CA GLU A 86 4.11 9.65 -20.09
C GLU A 86 3.30 8.50 -20.74
N SER A 87 3.61 7.27 -20.35
CA SER A 87 2.93 6.06 -20.87
C SER A 87 1.86 5.53 -19.92
N LEU A 88 1.76 6.10 -18.71
CA LEU A 88 0.78 5.67 -17.71
C LEU A 88 -0.58 6.35 -17.93
N PRO A 89 -1.69 5.68 -17.61
CA PRO A 89 -3.02 6.29 -17.70
C PRO A 89 -3.17 7.46 -16.74
N ILE A 90 -3.88 8.48 -17.20
CA ILE A 90 -4.18 9.67 -16.40
C ILE A 90 -5.57 9.52 -15.80
N ILE A 91 -5.65 9.59 -14.47
CA ILE A 91 -6.91 9.65 -13.74
C ILE A 91 -7.15 11.09 -13.32
N SER A 92 -8.31 11.64 -13.67
CA SER A 92 -8.73 12.98 -13.28
C SER A 92 -10.00 12.89 -12.43
N GLY A 93 -10.00 13.54 -11.29
CA GLY A 93 -11.12 13.56 -10.36
C GLY A 93 -10.67 13.29 -8.93
N GLU A 94 -11.64 13.13 -8.04
CA GLU A 94 -11.40 12.84 -6.64
C GLU A 94 -11.17 11.34 -6.44
N LEU A 95 -10.07 11.00 -5.79
CA LEU A 95 -9.77 9.64 -5.38
C LEU A 95 -10.34 9.41 -3.99
N TYR A 96 -11.42 8.68 -3.95
CA TYR A 96 -12.15 8.43 -2.72
C TYR A 96 -12.05 6.97 -2.32
N PHE A 97 -11.63 6.71 -1.09
CA PHE A 97 -11.58 5.34 -0.58
C PHE A 97 -12.99 4.92 -0.13
N GLU A 98 -13.66 4.13 -0.94
CA GLU A 98 -15.08 3.78 -0.81
C GLU A 98 -15.43 3.19 0.55
N ALA A 99 -14.60 2.30 1.09
CA ALA A 99 -14.82 1.67 2.38
C ALA A 99 -14.84 2.65 3.57
N HIS A 100 -14.26 3.84 3.38
CA HIS A 100 -14.18 4.88 4.40
C HIS A 100 -14.96 6.15 4.02
N GLN A 101 -15.80 6.07 3.00
CA GLN A 101 -16.61 7.19 2.56
C GLN A 101 -17.48 7.72 3.69
N GLY A 102 -17.32 8.99 4.02
CA GLY A 102 -18.09 9.64 5.09
C GLY A 102 -17.59 9.40 6.52
N CYS A 103 -16.61 8.52 6.78
CA CYS A 103 -16.09 8.26 8.12
C CYS A 103 -15.60 9.50 8.85
N PHE A 104 -15.07 10.48 8.14
CA PHE A 104 -14.49 11.68 8.73
C PHE A 104 -15.50 12.83 8.91
N THR A 105 -16.66 12.76 8.27
CA THR A 105 -17.62 13.87 8.24
C THR A 105 -19.03 13.49 8.68
N SER A 106 -19.46 12.22 8.50
CA SER A 106 -20.85 11.79 8.73
C SER A 106 -21.31 11.88 10.18
N GLU A 107 -20.41 11.69 11.14
CA GLU A 107 -20.69 11.68 12.57
C GLU A 107 -20.17 12.93 13.28
N SER A 108 -20.57 14.10 12.78
CA SER A 108 -20.10 15.39 13.29
C SER A 108 -20.44 15.60 14.77
N ALA A 109 -21.62 15.15 15.23
CA ALA A 109 -22.03 15.26 16.63
C ALA A 109 -21.10 14.48 17.57
N THR A 110 -20.75 13.25 17.22
CA THR A 110 -19.81 12.43 17.99
C THR A 110 -18.45 13.11 18.12
N LYS A 111 -17.94 13.65 17.03
CA LYS A 111 -16.66 14.37 17.01
C LYS A 111 -16.70 15.65 17.85
N ALA A 112 -17.79 16.40 17.77
CA ALA A 112 -17.98 17.60 18.60
C ALA A 112 -18.04 17.24 20.10
N HIS A 113 -18.79 16.19 20.46
CA HIS A 113 -18.88 15.71 21.84
C HIS A 113 -17.52 15.19 22.36
N ASN A 114 -16.73 14.50 21.57
CA ASN A 114 -15.39 14.08 21.95
C ASN A 114 -14.54 15.31 22.31
N ARG A 115 -14.54 16.36 21.50
CA ARG A 115 -13.79 17.58 21.77
C ARG A 115 -14.27 18.28 23.05
N ILE A 116 -15.59 18.35 23.26
CA ILE A 116 -16.18 18.93 24.47
C ILE A 116 -15.76 18.14 25.71
N MET A 117 -15.77 16.81 25.64
CA MET A 117 -15.37 15.95 26.75
C MET A 117 -13.88 16.04 27.05
N GLU A 118 -13.01 16.11 26.04
CA GLU A 118 -11.57 16.35 26.23
C GLU A 118 -11.33 17.63 27.03
N ASN A 119 -11.98 18.74 26.65
CA ASN A 119 -11.84 20.00 27.34
C ASN A 119 -12.34 19.92 28.78
N LYS A 120 -13.52 19.32 29.01
CA LYS A 120 -14.08 19.16 30.38
C LYS A 120 -13.22 18.29 31.28
N LEU A 121 -12.62 17.23 30.74
CA LEU A 121 -11.71 16.37 31.51
C LEU A 121 -10.39 17.06 31.82
N HIS A 122 -9.93 17.96 30.98
CA HIS A 122 -8.75 18.78 31.22
C HIS A 122 -9.00 19.83 32.34
N ASP A 123 -10.22 20.36 32.41
CA ASP A 123 -10.59 21.40 33.37
C ASP A 123 -11.01 20.85 34.74
N ALA A 124 -11.15 19.54 34.90
CA ALA A 124 -11.56 18.85 36.14
C ALA A 124 -10.38 18.45 37.04
#